data_2c77ceeb2dd963ce0ba85c8707bf5ec8
#
_entry.id   2c77ceeb2dd963ce0ba85c8707bf5ec8
#
_cell.length_a   1.000
_cell.length_b   1.000
_cell.length_c   1.000
_cell.angle_alpha   90.00
_cell.angle_beta   90.00
_cell.angle_gamma   90.00
#
_symmetry.space_group_name_H-M   'P 1'
#
loop_
_entity.id
_entity.type
_entity.pdbx_description
1 polymer ?
#
loop_
_entity_poly.entity_id
_entity_poly.type
_entity_poly.pdbx_seq_one_letter_code
_entity_poly.pdbx_strand_id
1 'polypeptide(L)'
;MSTFVTRRAAFGIAATAALASLTACASDIRPLSDPSVLDTQRVYKGELKFNNYESRGTYVPATSSKKAENPPKPIPPAKMRAKTTEGMYAAIGFWVASFNYLMLSGDIEPFKTVDINRNDIYKAEAFAELYKNNTGWMYGADAPVSADLTEDAPEKVNEHQYYRWRATSRYHKKTTIHYTDGREVPIASLNGNSGDYDFFFALKYQDGAWTVRNEPAKLTTSSPSSSASSSGASV
;
A
#
# COMPACT_ATOMS: atom_id res chain seq x y z
N MET A 1 -64.23 49.72 -1.84
CA MET A 1 -65.32 48.85 -2.35
C MET A 1 -64.79 47.47 -2.46
N SER A 2 -65.15 46.64 -1.53
CA SER A 2 -65.95 45.39 -1.66
C SER A 2 -65.20 44.31 -2.34
N THR A 3 -65.05 43.08 -1.87
CA THR A 3 -65.83 42.30 -0.91
C THR A 3 -65.05 41.00 -0.62
N PHE A 4 -65.22 40.51 0.58
CA PHE A 4 -64.88 39.20 1.09
C PHE A 4 -65.41 38.04 0.24
N VAL A 5 -64.69 36.92 0.19
CA VAL A 5 -65.27 35.59 0.34
C VAL A 5 -64.28 34.60 1.01
N THR A 6 -64.70 34.22 2.19
CA THR A 6 -64.20 33.10 3.00
C THR A 6 -64.70 31.77 2.43
N ARG A 7 -63.86 30.76 2.27
CA ARG A 7 -64.31 29.38 2.37
C ARG A 7 -63.23 28.49 3.00
N ARG A 8 -63.57 28.06 4.21
CA ARG A 8 -62.93 26.92 4.92
C ARG A 8 -63.28 25.62 4.20
N ALA A 9 -62.31 24.79 3.96
CA ALA A 9 -62.53 23.35 3.82
C ALA A 9 -61.38 22.65 4.52
N ALA A 10 -61.70 22.07 5.67
CA ALA A 10 -60.84 21.13 6.38
C ALA A 10 -60.92 19.77 5.67
N PHE A 11 -59.79 19.26 5.24
CA PHE A 11 -59.61 17.82 4.97
C PHE A 11 -58.40 17.35 5.72
N GLY A 12 -58.68 16.60 6.78
CA GLY A 12 -57.69 15.80 7.45
C GLY A 12 -57.23 14.69 6.51
N ILE A 13 -55.95 14.62 6.31
CA ILE A 13 -55.29 13.42 5.74
C ILE A 13 -54.31 12.95 6.78
N ALA A 14 -54.57 11.77 7.28
CA ALA A 14 -53.69 11.01 8.15
C ALA A 14 -52.31 10.85 7.47
N ALA A 15 -51.32 11.50 8.03
CA ALA A 15 -49.91 11.22 7.69
C ALA A 15 -49.54 9.89 8.31
N THR A 16 -49.66 8.81 7.55
CA THR A 16 -48.93 7.61 7.84
C THR A 16 -47.45 7.94 7.68
N ALA A 17 -46.77 8.13 8.81
CA ALA A 17 -45.33 8.17 8.88
C ALA A 17 -44.81 6.79 8.46
N ALA A 18 -44.47 6.63 7.19
CA ALA A 18 -43.58 5.58 6.76
C ALA A 18 -42.20 5.91 7.37
N LEU A 19 -41.94 5.34 8.51
CA LEU A 19 -40.59 5.16 9.02
C LEU A 19 -39.86 4.25 7.98
N ALA A 20 -39.32 4.89 6.94
CA ALA A 20 -38.25 4.31 6.19
C ALA A 20 -37.12 4.10 7.21
N SER A 21 -37.07 2.88 7.75
CA SER A 21 -35.89 2.37 8.42
C SER A 21 -34.76 2.48 7.41
N LEU A 22 -33.98 3.56 7.51
CA LEU A 22 -32.60 3.58 7.07
C LEU A 22 -31.92 2.52 7.92
N THR A 23 -32.04 1.27 7.49
CA THR A 23 -31.01 0.29 7.74
C THR A 23 -29.78 0.86 7.04
N ALA A 24 -29.11 1.80 7.72
CA ALA A 24 -27.71 2.02 7.50
C ALA A 24 -27.12 0.62 7.49
N CYS A 25 -26.60 0.21 6.34
CA CYS A 25 -25.64 -0.84 6.30
C CYS A 25 -24.51 -0.40 7.22
N ALA A 26 -24.66 -0.62 8.50
CA ALA A 26 -23.56 -0.79 9.41
C ALA A 26 -22.88 -2.05 8.90
N SER A 27 -22.11 -1.87 7.82
CA SER A 27 -21.18 -2.86 7.34
C SER A 27 -20.38 -3.24 8.56
N ASP A 28 -20.52 -4.48 8.97
CA ASP A 28 -19.88 -5.17 10.05
C ASP A 28 -18.42 -4.75 10.19
N ILE A 29 -18.16 -3.73 11.00
CA ILE A 29 -16.82 -3.42 11.50
C ILE A 29 -16.57 -4.43 12.61
N ARG A 30 -16.30 -5.66 12.22
CA ARG A 30 -15.91 -6.70 13.18
C ARG A 30 -14.48 -6.45 13.59
N PRO A 31 -14.15 -6.57 14.88
CA PRO A 31 -12.76 -6.50 15.33
C PRO A 31 -11.94 -7.59 14.62
N LEU A 32 -10.78 -7.24 14.09
CA LEU A 32 -9.84 -8.17 13.44
C LEU A 32 -9.29 -9.29 14.38
N SER A 33 -9.75 -9.35 15.61
CA SER A 33 -9.50 -10.44 16.54
C SER A 33 -10.37 -11.68 16.29
N ASP A 34 -11.42 -11.55 15.47
CA ASP A 34 -12.30 -12.65 15.12
C ASP A 34 -11.80 -13.30 13.81
N PRO A 35 -11.46 -14.61 13.80
CA PRO A 35 -11.04 -15.31 12.59
C PRO A 35 -12.03 -15.23 11.44
N SER A 36 -13.31 -14.93 11.73
CA SER A 36 -14.36 -14.74 10.71
C SER A 36 -14.22 -13.45 9.89
N VAL A 37 -13.34 -12.53 10.29
CA VAL A 37 -13.11 -11.25 9.61
C VAL A 37 -12.12 -11.35 8.46
N LEU A 38 -11.36 -12.42 8.38
CA LEU A 38 -10.56 -12.70 7.21
C LEU A 38 -11.54 -13.02 6.07
N ASP A 39 -11.62 -12.11 5.09
CA ASP A 39 -12.38 -12.34 3.86
C ASP A 39 -11.76 -13.54 3.11
N THR A 40 -12.21 -14.74 3.47
CA THR A 40 -11.72 -15.99 2.89
C THR A 40 -12.21 -16.23 1.46
N GLN A 41 -13.07 -15.36 0.93
CA GLN A 41 -13.60 -15.50 -0.43
C GLN A 41 -12.75 -14.78 -1.48
N ARG A 42 -11.91 -13.82 -1.09
CA ARG A 42 -11.07 -13.09 -2.02
C ARG A 42 -9.62 -13.59 -1.97
N VAL A 43 -9.12 -14.02 -3.10
CA VAL A 43 -7.71 -14.37 -3.27
C VAL A 43 -6.92 -13.09 -3.46
N TYR A 44 -6.03 -12.79 -2.51
CA TYR A 44 -5.15 -11.62 -2.58
C TYR A 44 -3.74 -11.96 -3.10
N LYS A 45 -3.40 -13.24 -3.15
CA LYS A 45 -2.13 -13.72 -3.66
C LYS A 45 -1.89 -13.28 -5.11
N GLY A 46 -0.66 -12.92 -5.42
CA GLY A 46 -0.22 -12.49 -6.74
C GLY A 46 0.13 -11.02 -6.79
N GLU A 47 0.20 -10.49 -8.00
CA GLU A 47 0.64 -9.13 -8.26
C GLU A 47 -0.28 -8.10 -7.60
N LEU A 48 0.33 -7.18 -6.84
CA LEU A 48 -0.36 -6.04 -6.25
C LEU A 48 -0.83 -5.07 -7.33
N LYS A 49 -2.12 -4.75 -7.30
CA LYS A 49 -2.73 -3.81 -8.24
C LYS A 49 -3.22 -2.58 -7.49
N PHE A 50 -2.90 -1.42 -8.06
CA PHE A 50 -3.36 -0.13 -7.56
C PHE A 50 -3.86 0.72 -8.73
N ASN A 51 -5.01 1.37 -8.58
CA ASN A 51 -5.67 2.12 -9.64
C ASN A 51 -6.24 3.47 -9.20
N ASN A 52 -5.90 3.92 -7.98
CA ASN A 52 -6.44 5.18 -7.42
C ASN A 52 -5.43 6.31 -7.58
N TYR A 53 -5.43 6.96 -8.75
CA TYR A 53 -4.51 8.03 -9.10
C TYR A 53 -5.23 9.33 -9.40
N GLU A 54 -4.59 10.45 -9.06
CA GLU A 54 -4.97 11.79 -9.50
C GLU A 54 -4.53 12.00 -10.96
N SER A 55 -5.45 12.51 -11.79
CA SER A 55 -5.12 12.93 -13.16
C SER A 55 -4.48 14.32 -13.14
N ARG A 56 -3.26 14.42 -13.68
CA ARG A 56 -2.48 15.67 -13.74
C ARG A 56 -2.10 16.09 -15.15
N GLY A 57 -2.81 15.60 -16.13
CA GLY A 57 -2.49 15.79 -17.54
C GLY A 57 -1.97 14.52 -18.20
N THR A 58 -1.45 14.63 -19.41
CA THR A 58 -0.89 13.47 -20.13
C THR A 58 0.46 13.10 -19.52
N TYR A 59 0.59 11.86 -19.06
CA TYR A 59 1.85 11.32 -18.58
C TYR A 59 2.83 11.14 -19.74
N VAL A 60 4.04 11.64 -19.58
CA VAL A 60 5.17 11.42 -20.49
C VAL A 60 6.27 10.70 -19.71
N PRO A 61 6.64 9.47 -20.08
CA PRO A 61 7.70 8.73 -19.43
C PRO A 61 9.05 9.44 -19.46
N ALA A 62 9.86 9.24 -18.44
CA ALA A 62 11.23 9.73 -18.40
C ALA A 62 12.11 8.99 -19.42
N THR A 63 13.11 9.69 -19.91
CA THR A 63 14.17 9.14 -20.77
C THR A 63 15.54 9.47 -20.14
N SER A 64 16.63 9.01 -20.74
CA SER A 64 18.00 9.41 -20.31
C SER A 64 18.29 10.91 -20.49
N SER A 65 17.47 11.62 -21.25
CA SER A 65 17.66 13.07 -21.53
C SER A 65 16.59 13.96 -20.89
N LYS A 66 15.49 13.38 -20.36
CA LYS A 66 14.34 14.14 -19.87
C LYS A 66 13.66 13.44 -18.71
N LYS A 67 13.33 14.23 -17.66
CA LYS A 67 12.50 13.77 -16.53
C LYS A 67 11.08 13.42 -17.00
N ALA A 68 10.39 12.58 -16.24
CA ALA A 68 8.97 12.32 -16.46
C ALA A 68 8.14 13.59 -16.31
N GLU A 69 7.09 13.72 -17.15
CA GLU A 69 6.10 14.78 -17.00
C GLU A 69 4.76 14.18 -16.55
N ASN A 70 4.13 14.82 -15.60
CA ASN A 70 2.83 14.43 -15.05
C ASN A 70 2.74 12.94 -14.63
N PRO A 71 3.71 12.38 -13.90
CA PRO A 71 3.59 11.01 -13.42
C PRO A 71 2.33 10.88 -12.58
N PRO A 72 1.57 9.75 -12.70
CA PRO A 72 0.33 9.54 -11.98
C PRO A 72 0.55 9.59 -10.47
N LYS A 73 -0.05 10.56 -9.78
CA LYS A 73 0.07 10.71 -8.32
C LYS A 73 -0.92 9.79 -7.62
N PRO A 74 -0.49 8.87 -6.76
CA PRO A 74 -1.40 8.02 -6.02
C PRO A 74 -2.18 8.81 -4.97
N ILE A 75 -3.46 8.47 -4.81
CA ILE A 75 -4.36 9.01 -3.79
C ILE A 75 -4.62 7.91 -2.75
N PRO A 76 -4.55 8.21 -1.43
CA PRO A 76 -4.88 7.25 -0.40
C PRO A 76 -6.29 6.70 -0.59
N PRO A 77 -6.49 5.38 -0.79
CA PRO A 77 -7.83 4.83 -0.94
C PRO A 77 -8.59 4.88 0.37
N ALA A 78 -9.89 5.22 0.32
CA ALA A 78 -10.74 5.27 1.51
C ALA A 78 -10.76 3.92 2.27
N LYS A 79 -10.64 2.82 1.55
CA LYS A 79 -10.62 1.45 2.09
C LYS A 79 -9.47 1.19 3.08
N MET A 80 -8.34 1.88 2.96
CA MET A 80 -7.22 1.72 3.91
C MET A 80 -7.55 2.18 5.34
N ARG A 81 -8.70 2.84 5.54
CA ARG A 81 -9.21 3.20 6.86
C ARG A 81 -10.03 2.10 7.53
N ALA A 82 -10.42 1.07 6.80
CA ALA A 82 -11.17 -0.05 7.34
C ALA A 82 -10.22 -1.07 7.99
N LYS A 83 -10.56 -1.56 9.19
CA LYS A 83 -9.81 -2.62 9.87
C LYS A 83 -10.15 -3.99 9.28
N THR A 84 -9.85 -4.19 8.00
CA THR A 84 -10.13 -5.40 7.24
C THR A 84 -8.92 -5.85 6.44
N THR A 85 -8.90 -7.07 5.96
CA THR A 85 -7.88 -7.58 5.02
C THR A 85 -7.84 -6.75 3.74
N GLU A 86 -9.01 -6.34 3.22
CA GLU A 86 -9.09 -5.45 2.07
C GLU A 86 -8.46 -4.07 2.36
N GLY A 87 -8.65 -3.55 3.59
CA GLY A 87 -8.00 -2.30 4.03
C GLY A 87 -6.48 -2.42 4.08
N MET A 88 -5.96 -3.54 4.57
CA MET A 88 -4.52 -3.85 4.54
C MET A 88 -3.99 -3.93 3.12
N TYR A 89 -4.67 -4.67 2.24
CA TYR A 89 -4.31 -4.77 0.82
C TYR A 89 -4.28 -3.41 0.13
N ALA A 90 -5.28 -2.57 0.39
CA ALA A 90 -5.36 -1.22 -0.16
C ALA A 90 -4.20 -0.33 0.33
N ALA A 91 -3.80 -0.45 1.60
CA ALA A 91 -2.66 0.27 2.15
C ALA A 91 -1.32 -0.18 1.53
N ILE A 92 -1.14 -1.49 1.33
CA ILE A 92 0.05 -2.02 0.65
C ILE A 92 0.12 -1.52 -0.80
N GLY A 93 -1.00 -1.58 -1.53
CA GLY A 93 -1.07 -1.07 -2.91
C GLY A 93 -0.73 0.42 -2.99
N PHE A 94 -1.22 1.21 -2.04
CA PHE A 94 -0.89 2.63 -1.95
C PHE A 94 0.59 2.86 -1.59
N TRP A 95 1.17 2.03 -0.72
CA TRP A 95 2.60 2.09 -0.38
C TRP A 95 3.48 1.87 -1.62
N VAL A 96 3.23 0.79 -2.39
CA VAL A 96 3.99 0.49 -3.62
C VAL A 96 3.81 1.58 -4.67
N ALA A 97 2.58 2.05 -4.88
CA ALA A 97 2.30 3.13 -5.83
C ALA A 97 2.97 4.46 -5.43
N SER A 98 3.00 4.78 -4.13
CA SER A 98 3.66 5.98 -3.60
C SER A 98 5.18 5.91 -3.76
N PHE A 99 5.77 4.73 -3.57
CA PHE A 99 7.20 4.53 -3.81
C PHE A 99 7.55 4.64 -5.30
N ASN A 100 6.74 4.07 -6.19
CA ASN A 100 6.91 4.27 -7.63
C ASN A 100 6.78 5.75 -8.04
N TYR A 101 5.79 6.45 -7.48
CA TYR A 101 5.61 7.87 -7.74
C TYR A 101 6.79 8.72 -7.29
N LEU A 102 7.34 8.43 -6.10
CA LEU A 102 8.58 9.05 -5.62
C LEU A 102 9.72 8.86 -6.63
N MET A 103 9.91 7.63 -7.11
CA MET A 103 10.95 7.31 -8.08
C MET A 103 10.80 8.06 -9.41
N LEU A 104 9.56 8.33 -9.84
CA LEU A 104 9.27 9.02 -11.10
C LEU A 104 9.25 10.54 -11.00
N SER A 105 8.95 11.08 -9.81
CA SER A 105 8.68 12.52 -9.62
C SER A 105 9.63 13.21 -8.64
N GLY A 106 10.24 12.46 -7.72
CA GLY A 106 10.95 13.00 -6.56
C GLY A 106 10.03 13.47 -5.41
N ASP A 107 8.69 13.39 -5.56
CA ASP A 107 7.73 13.77 -4.51
C ASP A 107 7.53 12.61 -3.53
N ILE A 108 8.10 12.75 -2.33
CA ILE A 108 8.06 11.73 -1.27
C ILE A 108 6.80 11.81 -0.40
N GLU A 109 6.01 12.88 -0.51
CA GLU A 109 4.91 13.12 0.44
C GLU A 109 3.85 12.01 0.47
N PRO A 110 3.38 11.44 -0.66
CA PRO A 110 2.46 10.30 -0.59
C PRO A 110 3.04 9.10 0.16
N PHE A 111 4.34 8.82 0.00
CA PHE A 111 5.02 7.72 0.68
C PHE A 111 5.06 7.93 2.20
N LYS A 112 5.38 9.13 2.67
CA LYS A 112 5.40 9.49 4.09
C LYS A 112 4.05 9.36 4.78
N THR A 113 2.94 9.40 4.05
CA THR A 113 1.61 9.25 4.65
C THR A 113 1.27 7.81 5.03
N VAL A 114 1.92 6.83 4.44
CA VAL A 114 1.65 5.41 4.66
C VAL A 114 2.81 4.68 5.31
N ASP A 115 4.05 5.08 5.03
CA ASP A 115 5.25 4.54 5.68
C ASP A 115 5.70 5.49 6.80
N ILE A 116 5.70 4.98 8.03
CA ILE A 116 6.12 5.75 9.21
C ILE A 116 7.50 5.30 9.73
N ASN A 117 8.13 4.35 9.06
CA ASN A 117 9.45 3.87 9.44
C ASN A 117 10.53 4.87 9.03
N ARG A 118 11.16 5.50 10.00
CA ARG A 118 12.22 6.50 9.75
C ARG A 118 13.35 5.99 8.87
N ASN A 119 13.71 4.70 8.97
CA ASN A 119 14.79 4.14 8.17
C ASN A 119 14.38 3.98 6.69
N ASP A 120 13.13 3.59 6.43
CA ASP A 120 12.62 3.46 5.07
C ASP A 120 12.42 4.83 4.43
N ILE A 121 11.90 5.79 5.21
CA ILE A 121 11.81 7.20 4.80
C ILE A 121 13.19 7.77 4.48
N TYR A 122 14.19 7.56 5.34
CA TYR A 122 15.56 8.04 5.11
C TYR A 122 16.16 7.49 3.81
N LYS A 123 15.95 6.20 3.52
CA LYS A 123 16.39 5.60 2.24
C LYS A 123 15.63 6.18 1.05
N ALA A 124 14.33 6.41 1.21
CA ALA A 124 13.48 7.01 0.18
C ALA A 124 13.86 8.48 -0.09
N GLU A 125 14.28 9.24 0.93
CA GLU A 125 14.74 10.62 0.80
C GLU A 125 15.93 10.75 -0.14
N ALA A 126 16.81 9.75 -0.23
CA ALA A 126 17.91 9.76 -1.19
C ALA A 126 17.43 9.86 -2.64
N PHE A 127 16.30 9.25 -2.98
CA PHE A 127 15.69 9.38 -4.30
C PHE A 127 15.05 10.76 -4.51
N ALA A 128 14.40 11.31 -3.48
CA ALA A 128 13.83 12.67 -3.55
C ALA A 128 14.93 13.73 -3.76
N GLU A 129 16.08 13.58 -3.11
CA GLU A 129 17.23 14.51 -3.21
C GLU A 129 17.81 14.58 -4.63
N LEU A 130 17.75 13.50 -5.44
CA LEU A 130 18.16 13.56 -6.84
C LEU A 130 17.39 14.63 -7.62
N TYR A 131 16.07 14.67 -7.40
CA TYR A 131 15.16 15.59 -8.07
C TYR A 131 15.26 17.01 -7.51
N LYS A 132 15.29 17.14 -6.17
CA LYS A 132 15.37 18.40 -5.45
C LYS A 132 16.65 19.16 -5.77
N ASN A 133 17.78 18.46 -5.79
CA ASN A 133 19.09 19.07 -6.07
C ASN A 133 19.38 19.12 -7.58
N ASN A 134 18.45 18.65 -8.40
CA ASN A 134 18.61 18.58 -9.85
C ASN A 134 19.88 17.82 -10.29
N THR A 135 20.28 16.80 -9.54
CA THR A 135 21.47 15.98 -9.80
C THR A 135 21.18 14.71 -10.59
N GLY A 136 19.90 14.35 -10.76
CA GLY A 136 19.51 13.17 -11.51
C GLY A 136 18.02 12.90 -11.48
N TRP A 137 17.61 11.82 -12.14
CA TRP A 137 16.24 11.28 -12.16
C TRP A 137 16.26 9.80 -12.55
N MET A 138 15.11 9.15 -12.41
CA MET A 138 14.95 7.77 -12.85
C MET A 138 14.18 7.69 -14.16
N TYR A 139 14.53 6.70 -14.98
CA TYR A 139 13.88 6.41 -16.24
C TYR A 139 13.87 4.90 -16.53
N GLY A 140 13.20 4.48 -17.60
CA GLY A 140 13.23 3.13 -18.15
C GLY A 140 12.05 2.24 -17.78
N ALA A 141 11.22 2.65 -16.79
CA ALA A 141 9.97 1.96 -16.46
C ALA A 141 8.94 2.91 -15.85
N ASP A 142 7.66 2.69 -16.17
CA ASP A 142 6.53 3.45 -15.61
C ASP A 142 6.12 2.94 -14.21
N ALA A 143 6.50 1.71 -13.90
CA ALA A 143 6.41 1.11 -12.57
C ALA A 143 7.78 0.54 -12.20
N PRO A 144 8.67 1.35 -11.61
CA PRO A 144 10.03 0.93 -11.21
C PRO A 144 10.07 -0.29 -10.28
N VAL A 145 9.06 -0.44 -9.43
CA VAL A 145 8.92 -1.55 -8.48
C VAL A 145 7.57 -2.21 -8.63
N SER A 146 7.57 -3.53 -8.67
CA SER A 146 6.39 -4.37 -8.48
C SER A 146 6.54 -5.23 -7.23
N ALA A 147 5.42 -5.70 -6.69
CA ALA A 147 5.40 -6.65 -5.60
C ALA A 147 4.28 -7.67 -5.80
N ASP A 148 4.56 -8.91 -5.46
CA ASP A 148 3.59 -10.00 -5.45
C ASP A 148 3.39 -10.47 -4.01
N LEU A 149 2.14 -10.55 -3.56
CA LEU A 149 1.82 -11.24 -2.32
C LEU A 149 1.96 -12.74 -2.54
N THR A 150 2.70 -13.42 -1.67
CA THR A 150 2.95 -14.86 -1.79
C THR A 150 1.92 -15.70 -1.05
N GLU A 151 1.07 -15.06 -0.23
CA GLU A 151 0.05 -15.69 0.61
C GLU A 151 -1.31 -15.00 0.42
N ASP A 152 -2.40 -15.76 0.61
CA ASP A 152 -3.76 -15.28 0.41
C ASP A 152 -4.24 -14.33 1.51
N ALA A 153 -3.62 -14.40 2.70
CA ALA A 153 -4.00 -13.58 3.85
C ALA A 153 -2.76 -13.19 4.67
N PRO A 154 -2.83 -12.07 5.39
CA PRO A 154 -1.78 -11.65 6.31
C PRO A 154 -1.76 -12.53 7.57
N GLU A 155 -0.57 -12.74 8.13
CA GLU A 155 -0.37 -13.36 9.43
C GLU A 155 -0.49 -12.31 10.54
N LYS A 156 -1.26 -12.60 11.59
CA LYS A 156 -1.29 -11.80 12.82
C LYS A 156 -0.10 -12.19 13.70
N VAL A 157 0.79 -11.23 13.96
CA VAL A 157 2.03 -11.50 14.71
C VAL A 157 1.85 -11.42 16.22
N ASN A 158 0.97 -10.51 16.70
CA ASN A 158 0.73 -10.33 18.13
C ASN A 158 -0.63 -9.66 18.41
N GLU A 159 -0.98 -9.53 19.70
CA GLU A 159 -2.25 -8.94 20.14
C GLU A 159 -2.38 -7.44 19.83
N HIS A 160 -1.31 -6.75 19.47
CA HIS A 160 -1.28 -5.30 19.20
C HIS A 160 -1.69 -4.90 17.80
N GLN A 161 -2.50 -5.71 17.12
CA GLN A 161 -2.94 -5.44 15.73
C GLN A 161 -1.77 -5.22 14.76
N TYR A 162 -0.73 -6.01 14.93
CA TYR A 162 0.42 -6.06 14.06
C TYR A 162 0.32 -7.28 13.17
N TYR A 163 0.42 -7.06 11.86
CA TYR A 163 0.29 -8.10 10.85
C TYR A 163 1.51 -8.09 9.94
N ARG A 164 1.81 -9.26 9.38
CA ARG A 164 2.80 -9.44 8.32
C ARG A 164 2.14 -10.07 7.12
N TRP A 165 2.47 -9.58 5.96
CA TRP A 165 2.06 -10.19 4.71
C TRP A 165 3.29 -10.44 3.85
N ARG A 166 3.57 -11.71 3.59
CA ARG A 166 4.75 -12.09 2.82
C ARG A 166 4.59 -11.68 1.37
N ALA A 167 5.67 -11.13 0.81
CA ALA A 167 5.71 -10.65 -0.56
C ALA A 167 7.09 -10.85 -1.18
N THR A 168 7.12 -10.87 -2.50
CA THR A 168 8.33 -10.78 -3.31
C THR A 168 8.30 -9.46 -4.07
N SER A 169 9.33 -8.65 -3.93
CA SER A 169 9.50 -7.39 -4.68
C SER A 169 10.46 -7.57 -5.83
N ARG A 170 10.23 -6.83 -6.91
CA ARG A 170 11.11 -6.78 -8.08
C ARG A 170 11.33 -5.34 -8.51
N TYR A 171 12.59 -5.00 -8.73
CA TYR A 171 12.90 -3.82 -9.51
C TYR A 171 12.78 -4.12 -11.00
N HIS A 172 12.14 -3.25 -11.74
CA HIS A 172 12.05 -3.41 -13.18
C HIS A 172 13.44 -3.28 -13.81
N LYS A 173 13.87 -4.27 -14.59
CA LYS A 173 15.26 -4.43 -15.11
C LYS A 173 15.78 -3.24 -15.90
N LYS A 174 14.88 -2.43 -16.50
CA LYS A 174 15.23 -1.24 -17.27
C LYS A 174 15.33 0.02 -16.41
N THR A 175 14.94 -0.04 -15.14
CA THR A 175 14.97 1.15 -14.27
C THR A 175 16.41 1.57 -13.99
N THR A 176 16.73 2.78 -14.38
CA THR A 176 18.08 3.35 -14.31
C THR A 176 18.02 4.73 -13.69
N ILE A 177 18.97 5.05 -12.82
CA ILE A 177 19.21 6.42 -12.35
C ILE A 177 20.15 7.07 -13.35
N HIS A 178 19.69 8.15 -13.94
CA HIS A 178 20.52 9.07 -14.73
C HIS A 178 21.00 10.21 -13.83
N TYR A 179 22.29 10.44 -13.81
CA TYR A 179 22.91 11.60 -13.15
C TYR A 179 23.25 12.68 -14.18
N THR A 180 23.11 13.94 -13.80
CA THR A 180 23.40 15.07 -14.70
C THR A 180 24.86 15.19 -15.12
N ASP A 181 25.77 14.46 -14.46
CA ASP A 181 27.17 14.32 -14.86
C ASP A 181 27.40 13.24 -15.96
N GLY A 182 26.31 12.63 -16.45
CA GLY A 182 26.32 11.60 -17.50
C GLY A 182 26.46 10.16 -17.01
N ARG A 183 26.61 9.93 -15.71
CA ARG A 183 26.62 8.58 -15.15
C ARG A 183 25.23 7.97 -15.19
N GLU A 184 25.17 6.65 -15.42
CA GLU A 184 23.95 5.85 -15.37
C GLU A 184 24.15 4.65 -14.45
N VAL A 185 23.21 4.44 -13.55
CA VAL A 185 23.27 3.35 -12.57
C VAL A 185 21.96 2.57 -12.60
N PRO A 186 21.95 1.31 -13.06
CA PRO A 186 20.78 0.45 -12.95
C PRO A 186 20.38 0.29 -11.48
N ILE A 187 19.11 0.52 -11.16
CA ILE A 187 18.65 0.50 -9.75
C ILE A 187 18.85 -0.89 -9.11
N ALA A 188 18.73 -1.95 -9.89
CA ALA A 188 18.97 -3.32 -9.43
C ALA A 188 20.39 -3.52 -8.89
N SER A 189 21.38 -2.75 -9.35
CA SER A 189 22.77 -2.85 -8.90
C SER A 189 23.02 -2.25 -7.51
N LEU A 190 22.15 -1.35 -7.04
CA LEU A 190 22.29 -0.70 -5.74
C LEU A 190 22.10 -1.67 -4.56
N ASN A 191 21.36 -2.75 -4.77
CA ASN A 191 21.08 -3.74 -3.73
C ASN A 191 21.94 -5.00 -3.85
N GLY A 192 22.93 -5.03 -4.75
CA GLY A 192 23.78 -6.19 -4.99
C GLY A 192 23.05 -7.43 -5.53
N ASN A 193 21.73 -7.33 -5.75
CA ASN A 193 20.87 -8.40 -6.25
C ASN A 193 20.07 -7.89 -7.44
N SER A 194 20.31 -8.49 -8.59
CA SER A 194 19.49 -8.26 -9.80
C SER A 194 18.21 -9.09 -9.82
N GLY A 195 17.84 -9.73 -8.71
CA GLY A 195 16.74 -10.68 -8.62
C GLY A 195 15.55 -10.22 -7.77
N ASP A 196 14.64 -11.15 -7.57
CA ASP A 196 13.50 -11.00 -6.70
C ASP A 196 13.98 -10.95 -5.23
N TYR A 197 13.31 -10.15 -4.43
CA TYR A 197 13.64 -9.95 -3.02
C TYR A 197 12.43 -10.27 -2.15
N ASP A 198 12.58 -11.28 -1.28
CA ASP A 198 11.56 -11.71 -0.35
C ASP A 198 11.57 -10.85 0.92
N PHE A 199 10.40 -10.40 1.33
CA PHE A 199 10.22 -9.57 2.50
C PHE A 199 8.79 -9.69 3.05
N PHE A 200 8.52 -8.99 4.14
CA PHE A 200 7.17 -8.82 4.68
C PHE A 200 6.75 -7.37 4.58
N PHE A 201 5.52 -7.14 4.11
CA PHE A 201 4.82 -5.93 4.48
C PHE A 201 4.35 -6.08 5.92
N ALA A 202 4.88 -5.26 6.79
CA ALA A 202 4.46 -5.18 8.18
C ALA A 202 3.43 -4.06 8.33
N LEU A 203 2.25 -4.42 8.83
CA LEU A 203 1.10 -3.54 8.89
C LEU A 203 0.68 -3.28 10.33
N LYS A 204 0.37 -2.02 10.63
CA LYS A 204 -0.19 -1.61 11.90
C LYS A 204 -1.35 -0.65 11.66
N TYR A 205 -2.45 -0.88 12.37
CA TYR A 205 -3.55 0.09 12.37
C TYR A 205 -3.31 1.13 13.44
N GLN A 206 -3.19 2.38 13.05
CA GLN A 206 -3.02 3.51 13.95
C GLN A 206 -3.62 4.78 13.35
N ASP A 207 -4.09 5.70 14.19
CA ASP A 207 -4.64 7.00 13.79
C ASP A 207 -5.75 6.90 12.73
N GLY A 208 -6.53 5.80 12.78
CA GLY A 208 -7.67 5.61 11.88
C GLY A 208 -7.34 5.06 10.50
N ALA A 209 -6.10 4.58 10.26
CA ALA A 209 -5.68 3.99 9.00
C ALA A 209 -4.61 2.90 9.19
N TRP A 210 -4.43 2.07 8.15
CA TRP A 210 -3.30 1.16 8.09
C TRP A 210 -2.03 1.90 7.66
N THR A 211 -0.95 1.65 8.41
CA THR A 211 0.41 2.03 8.04
C THR A 211 1.18 0.79 7.62
N VAL A 212 2.14 0.97 6.72
CA VAL A 212 2.91 -0.11 6.11
C VAL A 212 4.39 0.19 6.27
N ARG A 213 5.19 -0.83 6.49
CA ARG A 213 6.65 -0.77 6.41
C ARG A 213 7.20 -2.05 5.80
N ASN A 214 8.38 -1.96 5.25
CA ASN A 214 9.10 -3.12 4.71
C ASN A 214 9.92 -3.78 5.84
N GLU A 215 9.78 -5.11 6.01
CA GLU A 215 10.63 -5.91 6.90
C GLU A 215 11.32 -7.02 6.10
N PRO A 216 12.66 -7.11 6.15
CA PRO A 216 13.37 -8.22 5.52
C PRO A 216 12.86 -9.57 6.02
N ALA A 217 12.60 -10.52 5.13
CA ALA A 217 12.39 -11.89 5.53
C ALA A 217 13.72 -12.40 6.09
N LYS A 218 13.83 -12.50 7.42
CA LYS A 218 14.98 -13.18 8.03
C LYS A 218 14.98 -14.60 7.47
N LEU A 219 16.04 -14.97 6.79
CA LEU A 219 16.33 -16.37 6.53
C LEU A 219 16.39 -17.05 7.90
N THR A 220 15.33 -17.75 8.28
CA THR A 220 15.39 -18.69 9.39
C THR A 220 16.27 -19.83 8.89
N THR A 221 17.56 -19.72 9.11
CA THR A 221 18.45 -20.87 9.10
C THR A 221 17.99 -21.74 10.26
N SER A 222 17.02 -22.61 10.00
CA SER A 222 16.77 -23.78 10.84
C SER A 222 18.00 -24.66 10.70
N SER A 223 18.97 -24.48 11.58
CA SER A 223 20.02 -25.48 11.80
C SER A 223 19.30 -26.76 12.17
N PRO A 224 19.51 -27.87 11.44
CA PRO A 224 19.01 -29.15 11.90
C PRO A 224 19.72 -29.44 13.21
N SER A 225 18.96 -29.52 14.29
CA SER A 225 19.47 -30.04 15.55
C SER A 225 19.93 -31.47 15.34
N SER A 226 21.23 -31.65 15.22
CA SER A 226 21.85 -32.98 15.25
C SER A 226 21.64 -33.54 16.66
N SER A 227 20.58 -34.31 16.82
CA SER A 227 20.42 -35.21 17.94
C SER A 227 21.47 -36.31 17.80
N ALA A 228 22.65 -36.06 18.35
CA ALA A 228 23.64 -37.10 18.58
C ALA A 228 23.09 -38.03 19.67
N SER A 229 22.52 -39.15 19.25
CA SER A 229 22.27 -40.29 20.14
C SER A 229 23.61 -40.90 20.53
N SER A 230 24.06 -40.63 21.75
CA SER A 230 25.11 -41.38 22.40
C SER A 230 24.56 -42.74 22.84
N SER A 231 24.74 -43.75 22.02
CA SER A 231 24.61 -45.15 22.48
C SER A 231 25.81 -45.51 23.33
N GLY A 232 25.58 -45.61 24.63
CA GLY A 232 26.53 -46.23 25.55
C GLY A 232 26.66 -47.70 25.24
N ALA A 233 27.87 -48.17 25.10
CA ALA A 233 28.23 -49.57 25.17
C ALA A 233 29.05 -49.76 26.45
N SER A 234 28.46 -50.49 27.40
CA SER A 234 29.17 -51.10 28.53
C SER A 234 29.84 -52.38 28.03
N VAL A 235 31.10 -52.59 28.36
CA VAL A 235 31.70 -53.85 28.85
C VAL A 235 32.91 -53.48 29.69
#